data_cc5c06c429ea5ada50800a8403b54a1b
#
_entry.id   cc5c06c429ea5ada50800a8403b54a1b
#
_cell.length_a   1.000
_cell.length_b   1.000
_cell.length_c   1.000
_cell.angle_alpha   90.00
_cell.angle_beta   90.00
_cell.angle_gamma   90.00
#
_symmetry.space_group_name_H-M   'P 1'
#
loop_
_entity.id
_entity.type
_entity.pdbx_description
1 polymer ?
#
loop_
_entity_poly.entity_id
_entity_poly.type
_entity_poly.pdbx_seq_one_letter_code
_entity_poly.pdbx_strand_id
1 'polypeptide(L)'
;MNVGKKSNLKKNIGYFCRHAAVSGLVLSFLSRVAKNHSPSPCSPPPRAQVVSLGAGSDTLFFRLHAAGKAPTLFVELDLPEVVSRKAGTIASTPELAAAVGLPPPPPTLAGAPSSRKLDRIVTERYALLPCDLRSPSPISTAIRRAREGGEGGEGGGGEGSTSGASFAFDPLAPTLFVSECVLVYLPPEAGDEVLRDAFEMLSVGGKGGEGSGEGGGSGGGDGRRSGGGGGGGGGGGAEGAVVVFDPCRPETAFGKQMAANLRARGCELPGIGAATDPGAAAARLRRLGWESRGEGRGAGEGGGGRGGCSAADLRAVWDRLLPREARAHASRREQLDELEEFNLIMEHYFLAVGVKRGGEGKALEGFGLASLTE
;
A
#
# COMPACT_ATOMS: atom_id res chain seq x y z
N MET A 1 22.44 24.15 -27.91
CA MET A 1 21.10 24.18 -27.32
C MET A 1 20.51 22.75 -27.25
N ASN A 2 20.99 21.87 -26.39
CA ASN A 2 20.42 20.49 -26.25
C ASN A 2 20.55 19.91 -24.83
N VAL A 3 20.86 20.74 -23.82
CA VAL A 3 21.07 20.29 -22.44
C VAL A 3 19.74 19.92 -21.75
N GLY A 4 18.65 20.59 -22.11
CA GLY A 4 17.35 20.34 -21.48
C GLY A 4 16.64 19.01 -21.87
N LYS A 5 16.92 18.48 -23.07
CA LYS A 5 16.34 17.22 -23.52
C LYS A 5 17.01 15.98 -22.91
N LYS A 6 18.34 16.04 -22.65
CA LYS A 6 19.11 14.91 -22.10
C LYS A 6 18.76 14.61 -20.63
N SER A 7 18.47 15.62 -19.80
CA SER A 7 18.16 15.41 -18.38
C SER A 7 16.79 14.74 -18.15
N ASN A 8 15.87 14.81 -19.11
CA ASN A 8 14.56 14.17 -19.01
C ASN A 8 14.60 12.66 -19.32
N LEU A 9 15.52 12.22 -20.20
CA LEU A 9 15.64 10.80 -20.58
C LEU A 9 15.98 9.90 -19.38
N LYS A 10 16.98 10.29 -18.59
CA LYS A 10 17.46 9.49 -17.43
C LYS A 10 16.41 9.33 -16.33
N LYS A 11 15.59 10.36 -16.15
CA LYS A 11 14.48 10.33 -15.22
C LYS A 11 13.42 9.31 -15.64
N ASN A 12 13.21 9.11 -16.93
CA ASN A 12 12.19 8.20 -17.44
C ASN A 12 12.51 6.74 -17.13
N ILE A 13 13.77 6.28 -17.20
CA ILE A 13 14.15 4.92 -16.79
C ILE A 13 13.99 4.73 -15.29
N GLY A 14 14.34 5.73 -14.47
CA GLY A 14 14.09 5.71 -13.03
C GLY A 14 12.60 5.58 -12.73
N TYR A 15 11.76 6.35 -13.39
CA TYR A 15 10.29 6.23 -13.27
C TYR A 15 9.79 4.87 -13.76
N PHE A 16 10.32 4.35 -14.86
CA PHE A 16 9.98 3.02 -15.35
C PHE A 16 10.36 1.95 -14.33
N CYS A 17 11.57 1.98 -13.80
CA CYS A 17 12.04 1.03 -12.80
C CYS A 17 11.16 1.03 -11.54
N ARG A 18 10.92 2.22 -10.97
CA ARG A 18 9.99 2.43 -9.86
C ARG A 18 8.63 1.78 -10.15
N HIS A 19 8.05 2.16 -11.27
CA HIS A 19 6.74 1.70 -11.69
C HIS A 19 6.69 0.18 -11.92
N ALA A 20 7.68 -0.38 -12.61
CA ALA A 20 7.77 -1.80 -12.87
C ALA A 20 7.93 -2.61 -11.57
N ALA A 21 8.77 -2.12 -10.64
CA ALA A 21 9.01 -2.76 -9.36
C ALA A 21 7.77 -2.75 -8.46
N VAL A 22 7.13 -1.59 -8.25
CA VAL A 22 5.92 -1.49 -7.43
C VAL A 22 4.78 -2.32 -8.04
N SER A 23 4.53 -2.18 -9.35
CA SER A 23 3.48 -2.97 -10.03
C SER A 23 3.78 -4.47 -9.99
N GLY A 24 5.04 -4.87 -10.14
CA GLY A 24 5.48 -6.26 -10.04
C GLY A 24 5.20 -6.87 -8.67
N LEU A 25 5.49 -6.13 -7.59
CA LEU A 25 5.16 -6.56 -6.23
C LEU A 25 3.66 -6.68 -6.01
N VAL A 26 2.87 -5.71 -6.48
CA VAL A 26 1.40 -5.80 -6.39
C VAL A 26 0.87 -7.03 -7.13
N LEU A 27 1.34 -7.27 -8.35
CA LEU A 27 0.94 -8.46 -9.15
C LEU A 27 1.38 -9.77 -8.51
N SER A 28 2.59 -9.83 -7.93
CA SER A 28 3.07 -11.00 -7.19
C SER A 28 2.20 -11.26 -5.94
N PHE A 29 1.87 -10.23 -5.18
CA PHE A 29 0.95 -10.34 -4.03
C PHE A 29 -0.40 -10.93 -4.46
N LEU A 30 -1.04 -10.35 -5.46
CA LEU A 30 -2.35 -10.81 -5.96
C LEU A 30 -2.30 -12.26 -6.47
N SER A 31 -1.23 -12.61 -7.20
CA SER A 31 -1.02 -13.96 -7.71
C SER A 31 -0.83 -14.99 -6.59
N ARG A 32 -0.10 -14.64 -5.52
CA ARG A 32 0.13 -15.52 -4.38
C ARG A 32 -1.15 -15.76 -3.58
N VAL A 33 -1.92 -14.70 -3.30
CA VAL A 33 -3.21 -14.82 -2.64
C VAL A 33 -4.14 -15.72 -3.46
N ALA A 34 -4.18 -15.57 -4.77
CA ALA A 34 -5.00 -16.41 -5.66
C ALA A 34 -4.56 -17.87 -5.68
N LYS A 35 -3.24 -18.15 -5.76
CA LYS A 35 -2.68 -19.50 -5.83
C LYS A 35 -2.82 -20.29 -4.53
N ASN A 36 -2.68 -19.60 -3.40
CA ASN A 36 -2.67 -20.25 -2.08
C ASN A 36 -4.08 -20.34 -1.47
N HIS A 37 -5.10 -19.89 -2.18
CA HIS A 37 -6.48 -20.15 -1.84
C HIS A 37 -6.85 -21.58 -2.26
N SER A 38 -7.15 -22.44 -1.30
CA SER A 38 -7.62 -23.79 -1.60
C SER A 38 -9.03 -23.70 -2.20
N PRO A 39 -9.22 -24.05 -3.48
CA PRO A 39 -10.55 -24.03 -4.07
C PRO A 39 -11.42 -25.12 -3.41
N SER A 40 -12.44 -24.71 -2.69
CA SER A 40 -13.51 -25.57 -2.25
C SER A 40 -14.80 -25.13 -2.96
N PRO A 41 -15.67 -26.05 -3.37
CA PRO A 41 -16.93 -25.69 -4.05
C PRO A 41 -17.81 -24.72 -3.24
N CYS A 42 -17.60 -24.66 -1.93
CA CYS A 42 -18.35 -23.79 -1.00
C CYS A 42 -17.55 -22.59 -0.51
N SER A 43 -16.28 -22.42 -0.91
CA SER A 43 -15.47 -21.27 -0.49
C SER A 43 -15.68 -20.08 -1.41
N PRO A 44 -15.88 -18.86 -0.86
CA PRO A 44 -15.88 -17.66 -1.71
C PRO A 44 -14.54 -17.48 -2.40
N PRO A 45 -14.49 -16.78 -3.53
CA PRO A 45 -13.22 -16.50 -4.22
C PRO A 45 -12.24 -15.77 -3.28
N PRO A 46 -10.92 -15.95 -3.50
CA PRO A 46 -9.91 -15.32 -2.65
C PRO A 46 -10.07 -13.80 -2.68
N ARG A 47 -10.17 -13.21 -1.49
CA ARG A 47 -10.26 -11.75 -1.36
C ARG A 47 -8.87 -11.19 -1.15
N ALA A 48 -8.40 -10.37 -2.07
CA ALA A 48 -7.16 -9.61 -1.94
C ALA A 48 -7.50 -8.13 -1.95
N GLN A 49 -6.90 -7.37 -1.04
CA GLN A 49 -7.11 -5.93 -0.92
C GLN A 49 -5.80 -5.18 -1.10
N VAL A 50 -5.87 -4.01 -1.72
CA VAL A 50 -4.73 -3.08 -1.86
C VAL A 50 -5.13 -1.73 -1.31
N VAL A 51 -4.29 -1.16 -0.45
CA VAL A 51 -4.44 0.19 0.10
C VAL A 51 -3.26 1.03 -0.34
N SER A 52 -3.50 2.01 -1.20
CA SER A 52 -2.50 2.97 -1.69
C SER A 52 -2.54 4.22 -0.83
N LEU A 53 -1.40 4.54 -0.22
CA LEU A 53 -1.22 5.68 0.67
C LEU A 53 -0.64 6.85 -0.12
N GLY A 54 -1.28 8.03 -0.05
CA GLY A 54 -0.87 9.19 -0.81
C GLY A 54 -0.96 8.94 -2.32
N ALA A 55 -2.12 8.49 -2.78
CA ALA A 55 -2.32 7.96 -4.14
C ALA A 55 -2.13 8.98 -5.26
N GLY A 56 -2.19 10.27 -4.98
CA GLY A 56 -1.96 11.32 -5.98
C GLY A 56 -2.76 11.11 -7.26
N SER A 57 -2.05 11.14 -8.38
CA SER A 57 -2.59 10.85 -9.71
C SER A 57 -2.21 9.44 -10.20
N ASP A 58 -1.87 8.51 -9.30
CA ASP A 58 -1.51 7.15 -9.69
C ASP A 58 -2.65 6.46 -10.45
N THR A 59 -2.26 5.62 -11.40
CA THR A 59 -3.15 4.89 -12.31
C THR A 59 -3.08 3.37 -12.11
N LEU A 60 -2.47 2.91 -11.02
CA LEU A 60 -2.22 1.49 -10.76
C LEU A 60 -3.51 0.67 -10.82
N PHE A 61 -4.58 1.12 -10.13
CA PHE A 61 -5.88 0.46 -10.19
C PHE A 61 -6.39 0.28 -11.62
N PHE A 62 -6.38 1.35 -12.41
CA PHE A 62 -6.89 1.33 -13.78
C PHE A 62 -6.10 0.39 -14.69
N ARG A 63 -4.77 0.32 -14.51
CA ARG A 63 -3.90 -0.60 -15.24
C ARG A 63 -4.15 -2.06 -14.85
N LEU A 64 -4.31 -2.34 -13.56
CA LEU A 64 -4.68 -3.66 -13.06
C LEU A 64 -6.05 -4.07 -13.59
N HIS A 65 -7.02 -3.16 -13.57
CA HIS A 65 -8.37 -3.39 -14.08
C HIS A 65 -8.36 -3.72 -15.58
N ALA A 66 -7.67 -2.90 -16.39
CA ALA A 66 -7.53 -3.13 -17.83
C ALA A 66 -6.83 -4.46 -18.16
N ALA A 67 -5.93 -4.93 -17.29
CA ALA A 67 -5.26 -6.22 -17.42
C ALA A 67 -6.09 -7.41 -16.87
N GLY A 68 -7.30 -7.19 -16.36
CA GLY A 68 -8.11 -8.22 -15.71
C GLY A 68 -7.51 -8.78 -14.41
N LYS A 69 -6.67 -7.98 -13.73
CA LYS A 69 -5.92 -8.36 -12.51
C LYS A 69 -6.23 -7.44 -11.32
N ALA A 70 -7.35 -6.75 -11.34
CA ALA A 70 -7.75 -5.91 -10.22
C ALA A 70 -7.98 -6.75 -8.94
N PRO A 71 -7.59 -6.24 -7.75
CA PRO A 71 -7.93 -6.89 -6.48
C PRO A 71 -9.45 -6.84 -6.25
N THR A 72 -9.91 -7.56 -5.24
CA THR A 72 -11.32 -7.52 -4.81
C THR A 72 -11.72 -6.11 -4.36
N LEU A 73 -10.81 -5.43 -3.66
CA LEU A 73 -10.98 -4.04 -3.24
C LEU A 73 -9.65 -3.29 -3.40
N PHE A 74 -9.73 -2.11 -4.01
CA PHE A 74 -8.61 -1.15 -4.08
C PHE A 74 -9.01 0.14 -3.38
N VAL A 75 -8.26 0.54 -2.36
CA VAL A 75 -8.48 1.77 -1.59
C VAL A 75 -7.35 2.75 -1.86
N GLU A 76 -7.69 3.96 -2.20
CA GLU A 76 -6.75 5.08 -2.32
C GLU A 76 -7.01 6.11 -1.24
N LEU A 77 -5.96 6.52 -0.54
CA LEU A 77 -6.01 7.53 0.52
C LEU A 77 -5.14 8.72 0.12
N ASP A 78 -5.68 9.93 0.22
CA ASP A 78 -4.93 11.17 -0.02
C ASP A 78 -5.61 12.36 0.66
N LEU A 79 -4.97 13.52 0.64
CA LEU A 79 -5.53 14.77 1.14
C LEU A 79 -6.85 15.12 0.41
N PRO A 80 -7.80 15.78 1.10
CA PRO A 80 -9.13 16.07 0.54
C PRO A 80 -9.11 16.77 -0.81
N GLU A 81 -8.17 17.68 -1.03
CA GLU A 81 -8.05 18.44 -2.28
C GLU A 81 -7.59 17.55 -3.44
N VAL A 82 -6.70 16.60 -3.16
CA VAL A 82 -6.20 15.62 -4.13
C VAL A 82 -7.31 14.64 -4.50
N VAL A 83 -8.02 14.14 -3.48
CA VAL A 83 -9.18 13.25 -3.63
C VAL A 83 -10.26 13.90 -4.47
N SER A 84 -10.67 15.14 -4.14
CA SER A 84 -11.72 15.85 -4.88
C SER A 84 -11.35 16.04 -6.37
N ARG A 85 -10.10 16.41 -6.65
CA ARG A 85 -9.60 16.58 -8.03
C ARG A 85 -9.58 15.25 -8.79
N LYS A 86 -9.04 14.18 -8.18
CA LYS A 86 -8.99 12.84 -8.80
C LYS A 86 -10.39 12.27 -9.00
N ALA A 87 -11.28 12.40 -8.02
CA ALA A 87 -12.67 11.99 -8.10
C ALA A 87 -13.42 12.70 -9.25
N GLY A 88 -13.20 14.00 -9.40
CA GLY A 88 -13.75 14.78 -10.52
C GLY A 88 -13.26 14.26 -11.87
N THR A 89 -11.96 13.97 -12.00
CA THR A 89 -11.40 13.39 -13.23
C THR A 89 -11.98 12.01 -13.55
N ILE A 90 -12.08 11.14 -12.54
CA ILE A 90 -12.66 9.79 -12.70
C ILE A 90 -14.13 9.90 -13.14
N ALA A 91 -14.92 10.72 -12.46
CA ALA A 91 -16.35 10.85 -12.74
C ALA A 91 -16.66 11.49 -14.11
N SER A 92 -15.76 12.35 -14.61
CA SER A 92 -15.92 13.01 -15.92
C SER A 92 -15.42 12.18 -17.11
N THR A 93 -14.70 11.08 -16.85
CA THR A 93 -14.13 10.22 -17.89
C THR A 93 -14.88 8.89 -17.90
N PRO A 94 -15.70 8.61 -18.93
CA PRO A 94 -16.59 7.43 -18.96
C PRO A 94 -15.87 6.10 -18.71
N GLU A 95 -14.69 5.91 -19.28
CA GLU A 95 -13.90 4.69 -19.15
C GLU A 95 -13.37 4.50 -17.71
N LEU A 96 -12.96 5.59 -17.05
CA LEU A 96 -12.50 5.56 -15.67
C LEU A 96 -13.67 5.36 -14.70
N ALA A 97 -14.80 6.02 -14.95
CA ALA A 97 -16.02 5.85 -14.16
C ALA A 97 -16.52 4.40 -14.22
N ALA A 98 -16.57 3.80 -15.41
CA ALA A 98 -16.95 2.40 -15.59
C ALA A 98 -15.97 1.44 -14.88
N ALA A 99 -14.66 1.69 -14.96
CA ALA A 99 -13.64 0.87 -14.32
C ALA A 99 -13.81 0.80 -12.81
N VAL A 100 -14.14 1.92 -12.14
CA VAL A 100 -14.38 1.97 -10.69
C VAL A 100 -15.81 1.55 -10.31
N GLY A 101 -16.70 1.30 -11.27
CA GLY A 101 -18.10 0.91 -11.01
C GLY A 101 -19.03 2.09 -10.70
N LEU A 102 -18.68 3.30 -11.12
CA LEU A 102 -19.60 4.44 -11.06
C LEU A 102 -20.65 4.33 -12.17
N PRO A 103 -21.89 4.79 -11.92
CA PRO A 103 -22.87 4.92 -12.99
C PRO A 103 -22.38 5.92 -14.06
N PRO A 104 -22.76 5.74 -15.32
CA PRO A 104 -22.40 6.66 -16.37
C PRO A 104 -22.86 8.08 -16.00
N PRO A 105 -22.07 9.12 -16.35
CA PRO A 105 -22.49 10.49 -16.12
C PRO A 105 -23.82 10.74 -16.84
N PRO A 106 -24.74 11.50 -16.22
CA PRO A 106 -26.00 11.85 -16.88
C PRO A 106 -25.69 12.58 -18.18
N PRO A 107 -26.51 12.40 -19.24
CA PRO A 107 -26.33 13.12 -20.49
C PRO A 107 -26.40 14.63 -20.22
N THR A 108 -25.25 15.31 -20.38
CA THR A 108 -25.15 16.76 -20.21
C THR A 108 -25.83 17.44 -21.41
N LEU A 109 -26.80 18.29 -21.14
CA LEU A 109 -27.25 19.27 -22.13
C LEU A 109 -26.04 20.11 -22.56
N ALA A 110 -25.85 20.26 -23.87
CA ALA A 110 -24.69 20.98 -24.42
C ALA A 110 -24.58 22.38 -23.78
N GLY A 111 -23.46 22.63 -23.05
CA GLY A 111 -23.18 23.90 -22.40
C GLY A 111 -23.30 23.94 -20.88
N ALA A 112 -23.76 22.89 -20.21
CA ALA A 112 -23.74 22.84 -18.75
C ALA A 112 -22.39 22.29 -18.25
N PRO A 113 -21.70 22.95 -17.30
CA PRO A 113 -20.51 22.37 -16.68
C PRO A 113 -20.91 21.15 -15.85
N SER A 114 -20.56 19.95 -16.33
CA SER A 114 -20.79 18.70 -15.63
C SER A 114 -19.78 18.49 -14.51
N SER A 115 -19.68 19.44 -13.59
CA SER A 115 -18.83 19.26 -12.42
C SER A 115 -19.63 18.68 -11.26
N ARG A 116 -19.89 17.37 -11.29
CA ARG A 116 -20.27 16.67 -10.07
C ARG A 116 -19.09 16.79 -9.10
N LYS A 117 -19.21 17.66 -8.12
CA LYS A 117 -18.17 17.88 -7.12
C LYS A 117 -18.22 16.69 -6.16
N LEU A 118 -17.35 15.71 -6.41
CA LEU A 118 -17.22 14.55 -5.54
C LEU A 118 -16.10 14.81 -4.54
N ASP A 119 -16.37 14.59 -3.27
CA ASP A 119 -15.39 14.65 -2.18
C ASP A 119 -14.74 13.28 -1.89
N ARG A 120 -15.30 12.21 -2.43
CA ARG A 120 -14.82 10.83 -2.34
C ARG A 120 -15.50 9.96 -3.39
N ILE A 121 -14.94 8.77 -3.62
CA ILE A 121 -15.59 7.69 -4.37
C ILE A 121 -15.64 6.46 -3.48
N VAL A 122 -16.78 5.81 -3.39
CA VAL A 122 -16.96 4.52 -2.70
C VAL A 122 -17.82 3.64 -3.56
N THR A 123 -17.27 2.52 -4.01
CA THR A 123 -17.97 1.48 -4.76
C THR A 123 -17.59 0.11 -4.19
N GLU A 124 -18.17 -0.96 -4.72
CA GLU A 124 -17.88 -2.32 -4.25
C GLU A 124 -16.41 -2.73 -4.41
N ARG A 125 -15.72 -2.23 -5.45
CA ARG A 125 -14.34 -2.63 -5.80
C ARG A 125 -13.28 -1.55 -5.67
N TYR A 126 -13.69 -0.31 -5.49
CA TYR A 126 -12.78 0.83 -5.45
C TYR A 126 -13.26 1.89 -4.47
N ALA A 127 -12.34 2.42 -3.67
CA ALA A 127 -12.61 3.56 -2.83
C ALA A 127 -11.48 4.60 -2.97
N LEU A 128 -11.84 5.87 -3.09
CA LEU A 128 -10.94 7.02 -3.03
C LEU A 128 -11.41 7.90 -1.88
N LEU A 129 -10.63 7.93 -0.79
CA LEU A 129 -11.06 8.48 0.50
C LEU A 129 -10.15 9.62 0.94
N PRO A 130 -10.71 10.72 1.46
CA PRO A 130 -9.93 11.80 2.06
C PRO A 130 -9.28 11.33 3.36
N CYS A 131 -7.96 11.52 3.46
CA CYS A 131 -7.17 11.11 4.61
C CYS A 131 -5.92 12.00 4.74
N ASP A 132 -5.75 12.64 5.89
CA ASP A 132 -4.47 13.24 6.26
C ASP A 132 -3.65 12.21 7.02
N LEU A 133 -2.60 11.71 6.40
CA LEU A 133 -1.71 10.70 6.98
C LEU A 133 -0.91 11.19 8.19
N ARG A 134 -0.99 12.47 8.55
CA ARG A 134 -0.40 13.03 9.78
C ARG A 134 -1.33 12.89 10.99
N SER A 135 -2.57 12.50 10.77
CA SER A 135 -3.54 12.28 11.83
C SER A 135 -3.27 10.99 12.60
N PRO A 136 -3.73 10.86 13.85
CA PRO A 136 -3.68 9.59 14.59
C PRO A 136 -4.48 8.50 13.88
N SER A 137 -3.94 7.28 13.81
CA SER A 137 -4.56 6.10 13.19
C SER A 137 -5.26 6.44 11.85
N PRO A 138 -4.52 7.00 10.87
CA PRO A 138 -5.13 7.69 9.72
C PRO A 138 -5.87 6.71 8.79
N ILE A 139 -5.32 5.52 8.58
CA ILE A 139 -5.86 4.52 7.63
C ILE A 139 -7.14 3.90 8.21
N SER A 140 -7.06 3.41 9.44
CA SER A 140 -8.19 2.79 10.15
C SER A 140 -9.35 3.76 10.33
N THR A 141 -9.05 5.03 10.64
CA THR A 141 -10.06 6.08 10.75
C THR A 141 -10.73 6.40 9.42
N ALA A 142 -9.98 6.52 8.32
CA ALA A 142 -10.53 6.77 7.00
C ALA A 142 -11.45 5.62 6.54
N ILE A 143 -11.01 4.37 6.72
CA ILE A 143 -11.78 3.17 6.38
C ILE A 143 -13.04 3.06 7.25
N ARG A 144 -12.94 3.30 8.55
CA ARG A 144 -14.10 3.30 9.45
C ARG A 144 -15.14 4.33 9.04
N ARG A 145 -14.74 5.58 8.78
CA ARG A 145 -15.65 6.65 8.31
C ARG A 145 -16.32 6.30 6.97
N ALA A 146 -15.62 5.61 6.07
CA ALA A 146 -16.20 5.16 4.82
C ALA A 146 -17.28 4.09 5.04
N ARG A 147 -17.12 3.22 6.03
CA ARG A 147 -18.13 2.20 6.43
C ARG A 147 -19.35 2.85 7.10
N GLU A 148 -19.14 3.73 8.06
CA GLU A 148 -20.21 4.43 8.81
C GLU A 148 -21.05 5.38 7.92
N GLY A 149 -20.43 6.03 6.96
CA GLY A 149 -21.13 6.90 6.01
C GLY A 149 -22.00 6.18 4.97
N GLY A 150 -21.97 4.83 4.94
CA GLY A 150 -22.89 3.99 4.15
C GLY A 150 -24.17 3.60 4.88
N GLU A 151 -24.19 3.71 6.23
CA GLU A 151 -25.39 3.44 7.04
C GLU A 151 -26.02 4.78 7.45
N GLY A 152 -26.96 5.26 6.64
CA GLY A 152 -27.99 6.26 6.94
C GLY A 152 -27.68 7.34 8.00
N GLY A 153 -26.73 8.23 7.77
CA GLY A 153 -26.58 9.46 8.56
C GLY A 153 -27.55 10.53 8.05
N GLU A 154 -28.67 10.74 8.72
CA GLU A 154 -29.49 11.96 8.61
C GLU A 154 -28.63 13.18 9.03
N GLY A 155 -28.25 14.01 8.09
CA GLY A 155 -27.62 15.28 8.39
C GLY A 155 -26.43 15.63 7.52
N GLY A 156 -26.68 16.06 6.30
CA GLY A 156 -25.66 16.63 5.43
C GLY A 156 -25.87 16.22 3.98
N GLY A 157 -26.92 16.69 3.36
CA GLY A 157 -27.19 16.51 1.93
C GLY A 157 -26.17 17.25 1.05
N GLY A 158 -24.94 16.76 1.02
CA GLY A 158 -24.02 17.04 -0.08
C GLY A 158 -24.32 16.06 -1.21
N GLU A 159 -24.72 16.57 -2.38
CA GLU A 159 -25.06 15.80 -3.61
C GLU A 159 -23.83 15.04 -4.19
N GLY A 160 -23.09 14.30 -3.39
CA GLY A 160 -21.83 13.68 -3.80
C GLY A 160 -21.62 12.24 -3.37
N SER A 161 -22.48 11.71 -2.49
CA SER A 161 -22.35 10.32 -2.04
C SER A 161 -23.02 9.39 -3.06
N THR A 162 -22.28 8.45 -3.62
CA THR A 162 -22.84 7.31 -4.36
C THR A 162 -23.44 6.33 -3.34
N SER A 163 -24.61 6.69 -2.78
CA SER A 163 -25.34 5.90 -1.81
C SER A 163 -25.81 4.59 -2.43
N GLY A 164 -25.50 3.49 -1.82
CA GLY A 164 -26.00 2.16 -2.14
C GLY A 164 -24.95 1.05 -2.24
N ALA A 165 -23.69 1.36 -2.47
CA ALA A 165 -22.64 0.35 -2.50
C ALA A 165 -22.09 0.13 -1.07
N SER A 166 -22.20 -1.08 -0.54
CA SER A 166 -21.57 -1.46 0.71
C SER A 166 -20.06 -1.41 0.55
N PHE A 167 -19.36 -0.56 1.33
CA PHE A 167 -17.91 -0.55 1.41
C PHE A 167 -17.42 -1.81 2.14
N ALA A 168 -16.90 -2.75 1.36
CA ALA A 168 -16.63 -4.11 1.81
C ALA A 168 -15.15 -4.35 2.20
N PHE A 169 -14.52 -3.41 2.94
CA PHE A 169 -13.20 -3.69 3.50
C PHE A 169 -13.30 -4.82 4.53
N ASP A 170 -12.59 -5.91 4.28
CA ASP A 170 -12.56 -7.10 5.14
C ASP A 170 -11.25 -7.12 5.93
N PRO A 171 -11.27 -6.91 7.26
CA PRO A 171 -10.06 -6.90 8.07
C PRO A 171 -9.36 -8.26 8.17
N LEU A 172 -10.00 -9.34 7.70
CA LEU A 172 -9.43 -10.69 7.68
C LEU A 172 -8.85 -11.06 6.31
N ALA A 173 -9.14 -10.28 5.27
CA ALA A 173 -8.61 -10.54 3.94
C ALA A 173 -7.14 -10.10 3.82
N PRO A 174 -6.31 -10.87 3.10
CA PRO A 174 -4.94 -10.46 2.79
C PRO A 174 -4.90 -9.05 2.19
N THR A 175 -4.11 -8.16 2.81
CA THR A 175 -4.05 -6.73 2.42
C THR A 175 -2.62 -6.28 2.16
N LEU A 176 -2.41 -5.62 1.03
CA LEU A 176 -1.16 -4.97 0.66
C LEU A 176 -1.29 -3.46 0.82
N PHE A 177 -0.44 -2.87 1.65
CA PHE A 177 -0.28 -1.41 1.75
C PHE A 177 0.85 -0.96 0.82
N VAL A 178 0.62 0.09 0.05
CA VAL A 178 1.60 0.66 -0.88
C VAL A 178 1.82 2.13 -0.55
N SER A 179 3.06 2.49 -0.26
CA SER A 179 3.52 3.86 -0.02
C SER A 179 4.60 4.21 -1.03
N GLU A 180 4.31 5.14 -1.93
CA GLU A 180 5.20 5.48 -3.04
C GLU A 180 5.51 6.97 -3.06
N CYS A 181 6.68 7.36 -2.51
CA CYS A 181 7.09 8.75 -2.27
C CYS A 181 6.09 9.49 -1.37
N VAL A 182 5.78 8.94 -0.20
CA VAL A 182 4.82 9.50 0.74
C VAL A 182 5.42 9.72 2.12
N LEU A 183 6.02 8.69 2.72
CA LEU A 183 6.50 8.78 4.10
C LEU A 183 7.63 9.80 4.24
N VAL A 184 8.37 10.06 3.18
CA VAL A 184 9.40 11.10 3.14
C VAL A 184 8.84 12.52 3.35
N TYR A 185 7.57 12.77 3.03
CA TYR A 185 6.89 14.05 3.23
C TYR A 185 6.24 14.20 4.60
N LEU A 186 6.26 13.15 5.41
CA LEU A 186 5.71 13.14 6.77
C LEU A 186 6.83 13.31 7.79
N PRO A 187 6.58 13.95 8.95
CA PRO A 187 7.47 13.83 10.10
C PRO A 187 7.72 12.34 10.42
N PRO A 188 8.92 11.96 10.89
CA PRO A 188 9.27 10.57 11.16
C PRO A 188 8.25 9.81 12.02
N GLU A 189 7.73 10.49 13.05
CA GLU A 189 6.74 9.94 13.98
C GLU A 189 5.39 9.67 13.30
N ALA A 190 4.95 10.57 12.44
CA ALA A 190 3.72 10.39 11.65
C ALA A 190 3.88 9.26 10.63
N GLY A 191 5.06 9.15 9.98
CA GLY A 191 5.36 8.03 9.10
C GLY A 191 5.40 6.69 9.84
N ASP A 192 5.92 6.65 11.07
CA ASP A 192 5.90 5.45 11.92
C ASP A 192 4.46 5.09 12.35
N GLU A 193 3.63 6.09 12.64
CA GLU A 193 2.21 5.90 12.98
C GLU A 193 1.44 5.28 11.81
N VAL A 194 1.63 5.78 10.59
CA VAL A 194 1.04 5.21 9.37
C VAL A 194 1.38 3.72 9.21
N LEU A 195 2.67 3.37 9.38
CA LEU A 195 3.14 2.00 9.25
C LEU A 195 2.62 1.10 10.39
N ARG A 196 2.45 1.65 11.59
CA ARG A 196 1.88 0.94 12.75
C ARG A 196 0.39 0.73 12.57
N ASP A 197 -0.38 1.74 12.18
CA ASP A 197 -1.81 1.64 11.91
C ASP A 197 -2.10 0.58 10.83
N ALA A 198 -1.33 0.57 9.74
CA ALA A 198 -1.42 -0.46 8.72
C ALA A 198 -1.16 -1.88 9.28
N PHE A 199 -0.18 -2.03 10.17
CA PHE A 199 0.11 -3.31 10.82
C PHE A 199 -0.99 -3.74 11.78
N GLU A 200 -1.51 -2.82 12.58
CA GLU A 200 -2.55 -3.09 13.58
C GLU A 200 -3.88 -3.46 12.92
N MET A 201 -4.24 -2.85 11.80
CA MET A 201 -5.42 -3.22 11.01
C MET A 201 -5.46 -4.70 10.64
N LEU A 202 -4.31 -5.31 10.40
CA LEU A 202 -4.19 -6.74 10.14
C LEU A 202 -4.30 -7.60 11.42
N SER A 203 -4.36 -6.97 12.62
CA SER A 203 -4.36 -7.67 13.91
C SER A 203 -5.75 -7.78 14.54
N VAL A 204 -6.73 -7.01 14.05
CA VAL A 204 -8.05 -6.84 14.69
C VAL A 204 -8.94 -8.10 14.63
N GLY A 205 -8.65 -9.05 13.76
CA GLY A 205 -9.43 -10.28 13.62
C GLY A 205 -9.35 -11.28 14.79
N GLY A 206 -8.51 -11.03 15.81
CA GLY A 206 -8.27 -11.99 16.92
C GLY A 206 -8.92 -11.63 18.27
N LYS A 207 -9.52 -10.46 18.41
CA LYS A 207 -10.25 -10.11 19.64
C LYS A 207 -11.75 -10.19 19.38
N GLY A 208 -12.31 -11.39 19.62
CA GLY A 208 -13.73 -11.59 19.81
C GLY A 208 -14.20 -10.74 21.01
N GLY A 209 -15.33 -10.04 20.85
CA GLY A 209 -15.83 -9.01 21.74
C GLY A 209 -15.77 -9.36 23.22
N GLU A 210 -15.11 -8.54 24.00
CA GLU A 210 -15.40 -8.41 25.42
C GLU A 210 -16.72 -7.63 25.53
N GLY A 211 -17.80 -8.41 25.64
CA GLY A 211 -19.09 -7.88 26.07
C GLY A 211 -18.96 -7.40 27.49
N SER A 212 -19.14 -6.10 27.70
CA SER A 212 -19.40 -5.51 28.99
C SER A 212 -20.74 -6.05 29.54
N GLY A 213 -20.64 -7.14 30.31
CA GLY A 213 -21.74 -7.70 31.12
C GLY A 213 -21.42 -7.47 32.56
N GLU A 214 -21.88 -6.35 33.16
CA GLU A 214 -22.06 -6.23 34.59
C GLU A 214 -23.23 -7.15 35.03
N GLY A 215 -22.96 -8.08 35.89
CA GLY A 215 -23.98 -8.92 36.47
C GLY A 215 -23.41 -9.70 37.65
N GLY A 216 -23.60 -9.15 38.86
CA GLY A 216 -23.24 -9.81 40.12
C GLY A 216 -24.03 -11.07 40.38
N GLY A 217 -23.43 -12.05 41.08
CA GLY A 217 -24.09 -13.25 41.57
C GLY A 217 -23.11 -14.16 42.28
N SER A 218 -23.08 -14.11 43.58
CA SER A 218 -22.40 -15.02 44.52
C SER A 218 -22.96 -16.44 44.46
N GLY A 219 -22.09 -17.44 44.47
CA GLY A 219 -22.48 -18.83 44.67
C GLY A 219 -21.28 -19.77 44.68
N GLY A 220 -20.89 -20.26 45.85
CA GLY A 220 -19.82 -21.20 46.06
C GLY A 220 -20.15 -22.62 45.54
N GLY A 221 -19.10 -23.35 45.20
CA GLY A 221 -19.17 -24.76 44.81
C GLY A 221 -17.80 -25.32 44.47
N ASP A 222 -17.33 -26.12 45.38
CA ASP A 222 -16.12 -26.94 45.43
C ASP A 222 -16.07 -28.00 44.33
N GLY A 223 -14.94 -28.31 43.74
CA GLY A 223 -14.82 -29.59 43.06
C GLY A 223 -13.95 -29.73 41.84
N ARG A 224 -12.71 -30.19 42.06
CA ARG A 224 -11.88 -31.09 41.21
C ARG A 224 -11.20 -30.55 39.96
N ARG A 225 -9.90 -30.50 40.11
CA ARG A 225 -8.88 -30.45 39.07
C ARG A 225 -8.99 -31.64 38.13
N SER A 226 -9.09 -31.40 36.82
CA SER A 226 -8.61 -32.30 35.79
C SER A 226 -7.78 -31.49 34.80
N GLY A 227 -6.51 -31.89 34.62
CA GLY A 227 -5.59 -31.27 33.71
C GLY A 227 -6.05 -31.51 32.26
N GLY A 228 -6.25 -30.41 31.55
CA GLY A 228 -6.47 -30.40 30.13
C GLY A 228 -5.50 -29.40 29.54
N GLY A 229 -4.67 -29.87 28.58
CA GLY A 229 -3.62 -29.16 27.96
C GLY A 229 -4.08 -27.83 27.37
N GLY A 230 -3.39 -26.78 27.77
CA GLY A 230 -3.53 -25.44 27.20
C GLY A 230 -3.14 -25.43 25.75
N GLY A 231 -4.08 -25.62 24.86
CA GLY A 231 -3.94 -25.20 23.46
C GLY A 231 -3.88 -23.68 23.45
N GLY A 232 -2.69 -23.12 23.27
CA GLY A 232 -2.50 -21.71 23.00
C GLY A 232 -3.29 -21.33 21.75
N GLY A 233 -4.45 -20.69 21.93
CA GLY A 233 -5.22 -20.08 20.85
C GLY A 233 -4.38 -18.98 20.22
N GLY A 234 -3.66 -19.31 19.18
CA GLY A 234 -2.99 -18.33 18.32
C GLY A 234 -4.06 -17.44 17.71
N GLY A 235 -4.19 -16.21 18.19
CA GLY A 235 -5.07 -15.21 17.61
C GLY A 235 -4.69 -14.99 16.14
N GLY A 236 -5.45 -15.59 15.23
CA GLY A 236 -5.21 -15.52 13.80
C GLY A 236 -5.58 -14.16 13.25
N GLY A 237 -4.64 -13.21 13.26
CA GLY A 237 -4.77 -11.98 12.49
C GLY A 237 -4.62 -12.24 10.98
N ALA A 238 -5.06 -11.28 10.16
CA ALA A 238 -4.91 -11.35 8.71
C ALA A 238 -3.44 -11.33 8.30
N GLU A 239 -3.15 -11.95 7.17
CA GLU A 239 -1.88 -11.78 6.47
C GLU A 239 -1.85 -10.44 5.74
N GLY A 240 -0.70 -9.81 5.64
CA GLY A 240 -0.55 -8.60 4.87
C GLY A 240 0.89 -8.22 4.64
N ALA A 241 1.07 -7.22 3.80
CA ALA A 241 2.39 -6.70 3.50
C ALA A 241 2.34 -5.18 3.32
N VAL A 242 3.50 -4.54 3.47
CA VAL A 242 3.72 -3.15 3.12
C VAL A 242 4.87 -3.04 2.13
N VAL A 243 4.66 -2.22 1.10
CA VAL A 243 5.67 -1.82 0.13
C VAL A 243 5.92 -0.33 0.31
N VAL A 244 7.16 0.05 0.55
CA VAL A 244 7.59 1.45 0.70
C VAL A 244 8.64 1.77 -0.34
N PHE A 245 8.39 2.82 -1.12
CA PHE A 245 9.35 3.41 -2.05
C PHE A 245 9.57 4.88 -1.70
N ASP A 246 10.77 5.24 -1.26
CA ASP A 246 11.10 6.62 -0.89
C ASP A 246 12.55 6.96 -1.25
N PRO A 247 12.92 8.26 -1.35
CA PRO A 247 14.31 8.67 -1.46
C PRO A 247 15.12 8.36 -0.19
N CYS A 248 16.42 8.17 -0.38
CA CYS A 248 17.37 7.88 0.69
C CYS A 248 18.72 8.60 0.49
N ARG A 249 19.70 8.31 1.38
CA ARG A 249 21.07 8.84 1.34
C ARG A 249 21.15 10.37 1.36
N PRO A 250 20.45 11.05 2.30
CA PRO A 250 20.43 12.51 2.37
C PRO A 250 21.79 13.14 2.63
N GLU A 251 22.75 12.39 3.20
CA GLU A 251 24.06 12.90 3.60
C GLU A 251 25.07 12.96 2.47
N THR A 252 24.82 12.29 1.36
CA THR A 252 25.68 12.36 0.16
C THR A 252 25.59 13.73 -0.50
N ALA A 253 26.59 14.08 -1.32
CA ALA A 253 26.56 15.34 -2.10
C ALA A 253 25.32 15.40 -2.99
N PHE A 254 24.97 14.30 -3.65
CA PHE A 254 23.77 14.20 -4.49
C PHE A 254 22.49 14.32 -3.66
N GLY A 255 22.38 13.62 -2.52
CA GLY A 255 21.23 13.68 -1.61
C GLY A 255 20.99 15.08 -1.08
N LYS A 256 22.03 15.79 -0.66
CA LYS A 256 21.98 17.20 -0.22
C LYS A 256 21.48 18.12 -1.34
N GLN A 257 22.00 17.95 -2.56
CA GLN A 257 21.57 18.73 -3.70
C GLN A 257 20.12 18.42 -4.09
N MET A 258 19.72 17.14 -4.06
CA MET A 258 18.34 16.72 -4.32
C MET A 258 17.37 17.36 -3.31
N ALA A 259 17.67 17.28 -2.01
CA ALA A 259 16.85 17.90 -0.97
C ALA A 259 16.77 19.42 -1.10
N ALA A 260 17.89 20.10 -1.43
CA ALA A 260 17.91 21.53 -1.68
C ALA A 260 17.04 21.93 -2.89
N ASN A 261 17.11 21.16 -3.98
CA ASN A 261 16.30 21.40 -5.17
C ASN A 261 14.80 21.23 -4.92
N LEU A 262 14.42 20.25 -4.10
CA LEU A 262 13.02 20.03 -3.71
C LEU A 262 12.52 21.14 -2.79
N ARG A 263 13.33 21.53 -1.79
CA ARG A 263 13.00 22.64 -0.89
C ARG A 263 12.81 23.97 -1.65
N ALA A 264 13.65 24.24 -2.66
CA ALA A 264 13.51 25.43 -3.53
C ALA A 264 12.19 25.45 -4.31
N ARG A 265 11.52 24.29 -4.47
CA ARG A 265 10.20 24.14 -5.11
C ARG A 265 9.05 24.06 -4.09
N GLY A 266 9.32 24.33 -2.82
CA GLY A 266 8.34 24.22 -1.75
C GLY A 266 8.05 22.79 -1.27
N CYS A 267 8.87 21.81 -1.66
CA CYS A 267 8.73 20.42 -1.24
C CYS A 267 9.78 20.08 -0.20
N GLU A 268 9.43 20.15 1.07
CA GLU A 268 10.28 19.69 2.16
C GLU A 268 10.19 18.18 2.36
N LEU A 269 11.29 17.58 2.84
CA LEU A 269 11.40 16.14 3.08
C LEU A 269 11.65 15.86 4.57
N PRO A 270 10.72 16.15 5.47
CA PRO A 270 10.93 15.98 6.92
C PRO A 270 11.24 14.53 7.30
N GLY A 271 10.70 13.56 6.57
CA GLY A 271 10.88 12.13 6.80
C GLY A 271 12.14 11.51 6.21
N ILE A 272 12.98 12.26 5.47
CA ILE A 272 14.13 11.69 4.76
C ILE A 272 15.16 11.05 5.69
N GLY A 273 15.24 11.53 6.94
CA GLY A 273 16.11 10.96 7.98
C GLY A 273 15.59 9.68 8.63
N ALA A 274 14.31 9.32 8.42
CA ALA A 274 13.70 8.16 9.05
C ALA A 274 14.16 6.82 8.44
N ALA A 275 14.66 6.84 7.19
CA ALA A 275 15.22 5.69 6.49
C ALA A 275 16.35 6.17 5.57
N THR A 276 17.56 6.31 6.11
CA THR A 276 18.69 6.90 5.40
C THR A 276 19.27 6.03 4.29
N ASP A 277 19.01 4.73 4.35
CA ASP A 277 19.45 3.73 3.37
C ASP A 277 18.51 2.51 3.38
N PRO A 278 18.65 1.55 2.45
CA PRO A 278 17.79 0.36 2.42
C PRO A 278 17.83 -0.46 3.71
N GLY A 279 19.00 -0.57 4.37
CA GLY A 279 19.15 -1.30 5.64
C GLY A 279 18.34 -0.63 6.76
N ALA A 280 18.42 0.69 6.87
CA ALA A 280 17.64 1.49 7.81
C ALA A 280 16.14 1.37 7.54
N ALA A 281 15.71 1.34 6.26
CA ALA A 281 14.31 1.14 5.88
C ALA A 281 13.80 -0.24 6.34
N ALA A 282 14.55 -1.31 6.10
CA ALA A 282 14.21 -2.65 6.57
C ALA A 282 14.18 -2.72 8.11
N ALA A 283 15.14 -2.09 8.80
CA ALA A 283 15.20 -2.03 10.26
C ALA A 283 13.98 -1.27 10.84
N ARG A 284 13.58 -0.16 10.19
CA ARG A 284 12.36 0.59 10.55
C ARG A 284 11.12 -0.29 10.49
N LEU A 285 10.92 -1.03 9.41
CA LEU A 285 9.79 -1.94 9.27
C LEU A 285 9.80 -3.04 10.33
N ARG A 286 10.97 -3.66 10.61
CA ARG A 286 11.11 -4.66 11.69
C ARG A 286 10.72 -4.10 13.05
N ARG A 287 11.23 -2.92 13.40
CA ARG A 287 10.92 -2.24 14.66
C ARG A 287 9.41 -1.98 14.84
N LEU A 288 8.69 -1.79 13.74
CA LEU A 288 7.24 -1.56 13.72
C LEU A 288 6.41 -2.86 13.58
N GLY A 289 7.06 -4.02 13.70
CA GLY A 289 6.38 -5.31 13.77
C GLY A 289 6.21 -6.05 12.44
N TRP A 290 6.64 -5.49 11.32
CA TRP A 290 6.49 -6.07 9.98
C TRP A 290 7.37 -7.30 9.71
N GLU A 291 8.00 -7.87 10.73
CA GLU A 291 8.75 -9.11 10.61
C GLU A 291 7.90 -10.29 11.08
N SER A 292 7.71 -11.30 10.24
CA SER A 292 7.15 -12.56 10.71
C SER A 292 8.18 -13.25 11.60
N ARG A 293 7.82 -13.54 12.86
CA ARG A 293 8.57 -14.44 13.73
C ARG A 293 8.50 -15.87 13.15
N GLY A 294 9.36 -16.16 12.18
CA GLY A 294 9.69 -17.53 11.82
C GLY A 294 10.84 -17.96 12.74
N GLU A 295 10.60 -18.94 13.59
CA GLU A 295 11.66 -19.64 14.32
C GLU A 295 12.64 -20.22 13.32
N GLY A 296 13.81 -19.61 13.21
CA GLY A 296 14.91 -20.01 12.35
C GLY A 296 16.16 -19.28 12.77
N ARG A 297 16.84 -19.78 13.83
CA ARG A 297 18.22 -19.42 14.18
C ARG A 297 19.11 -19.67 12.98
N GLY A 298 19.65 -18.60 12.42
CA GLY A 298 20.62 -18.67 11.33
C GLY A 298 20.95 -17.28 10.81
N ALA A 299 21.64 -16.46 11.61
CA ALA A 299 22.31 -15.26 11.12
C ALA A 299 23.49 -15.71 10.27
N GLY A 300 23.29 -15.81 8.94
CA GLY A 300 24.32 -15.96 7.94
C GLY A 300 24.27 -14.76 7.02
N GLU A 301 25.35 -13.97 6.99
CA GLU A 301 25.57 -12.94 6.00
C GLU A 301 25.49 -13.58 4.59
N GLY A 302 24.50 -13.18 3.79
CA GLY A 302 24.41 -13.58 2.37
C GLY A 302 23.37 -14.60 1.99
N GLY A 303 22.25 -14.76 2.72
CA GLY A 303 21.21 -15.73 2.37
C GLY A 303 19.84 -15.09 2.24
N GLY A 304 19.13 -15.34 1.13
CA GLY A 304 17.70 -15.07 0.95
C GLY A 304 16.86 -15.80 1.99
N GLY A 305 16.71 -15.22 3.20
CA GLY A 305 15.95 -15.76 4.31
C GLY A 305 14.46 -15.75 3.98
N ARG A 306 13.82 -16.86 4.23
CA ARG A 306 12.37 -17.10 4.02
C ARG A 306 11.55 -16.16 4.91
N GLY A 307 11.11 -15.03 4.35
CA GLY A 307 10.05 -14.18 4.89
C GLY A 307 10.47 -13.29 6.07
N GLY A 308 10.74 -12.04 5.78
CA GLY A 308 11.06 -10.97 6.72
C GLY A 308 11.03 -9.64 5.98
N CYS A 309 11.44 -8.56 6.64
CA CYS A 309 11.65 -7.28 5.96
C CYS A 309 12.85 -7.37 5.02
N SER A 310 12.65 -6.94 3.78
CA SER A 310 13.70 -6.84 2.76
C SER A 310 13.71 -5.44 2.15
N ALA A 311 14.89 -4.92 1.84
CA ALA A 311 15.01 -3.65 1.16
C ALA A 311 16.24 -3.64 0.24
N ALA A 312 16.13 -2.86 -0.84
CA ALA A 312 17.22 -2.65 -1.80
C ALA A 312 17.14 -1.23 -2.36
N ASP A 313 18.26 -0.66 -2.77
CA ASP A 313 18.20 0.54 -3.59
C ASP A 313 17.69 0.23 -5.00
N LEU A 314 17.21 1.26 -5.68
CA LEU A 314 16.58 1.07 -6.98
C LEU A 314 17.58 0.58 -8.04
N ARG A 315 18.90 0.83 -7.84
CA ARG A 315 19.95 0.29 -8.69
C ARG A 315 20.04 -1.24 -8.56
N ALA A 316 20.03 -1.77 -7.34
CA ALA A 316 20.00 -3.21 -7.10
C ALA A 316 18.69 -3.85 -7.61
N VAL A 317 17.56 -3.15 -7.46
CA VAL A 317 16.28 -3.57 -8.06
C VAL A 317 16.40 -3.67 -9.57
N TRP A 318 16.95 -2.64 -10.24
CA TRP A 318 17.16 -2.65 -11.68
C TRP A 318 18.06 -3.79 -12.13
N ASP A 319 19.22 -3.94 -11.52
CA ASP A 319 20.26 -4.87 -11.98
C ASP A 319 19.92 -6.34 -11.71
N ARG A 320 19.25 -6.64 -10.58
CA ARG A 320 19.13 -8.00 -10.06
C ARG A 320 17.70 -8.53 -9.96
N LEU A 321 16.70 -7.63 -9.78
CA LEU A 321 15.35 -8.04 -9.44
C LEU A 321 14.36 -7.84 -10.59
N LEU A 322 14.56 -6.86 -11.46
CA LEU A 322 13.68 -6.72 -12.63
C LEU A 322 14.01 -7.74 -13.72
N PRO A 323 12.99 -8.32 -14.37
CA PRO A 323 13.17 -9.23 -15.49
C PRO A 323 14.03 -8.62 -16.60
N ARG A 324 14.88 -9.44 -17.23
CA ARG A 324 15.79 -8.99 -18.28
C ARG A 324 15.05 -8.35 -19.46
N GLU A 325 13.89 -8.89 -19.80
CA GLU A 325 13.02 -8.39 -20.87
C GLU A 325 12.51 -6.98 -20.58
N ALA A 326 12.11 -6.71 -19.34
CA ALA A 326 11.65 -5.39 -18.90
C ALA A 326 12.78 -4.37 -19.00
N ARG A 327 14.00 -4.72 -18.54
CA ARG A 327 15.19 -3.88 -18.66
C ARG A 327 15.57 -3.61 -20.11
N ALA A 328 15.59 -4.66 -20.94
CA ALA A 328 15.89 -4.54 -22.36
C ALA A 328 14.85 -3.69 -23.11
N HIS A 329 13.58 -3.77 -22.72
CA HIS A 329 12.53 -2.91 -23.29
C HIS A 329 12.78 -1.42 -22.98
N ALA A 330 13.09 -1.10 -21.73
CA ALA A 330 13.41 0.28 -21.34
C ALA A 330 14.66 0.80 -22.01
N SER A 331 15.74 0.01 -22.04
CA SER A 331 17.03 0.39 -22.65
C SER A 331 16.96 0.60 -24.16
N ARG A 332 16.03 -0.08 -24.87
CA ARG A 332 15.82 0.17 -26.30
C ARG A 332 15.16 1.51 -26.60
N ARG A 333 14.40 2.06 -25.65
CA ARG A 333 13.71 3.32 -25.82
C ARG A 333 14.57 4.53 -25.45
N GLU A 334 15.59 4.30 -24.63
CA GLU A 334 16.45 5.37 -24.13
C GLU A 334 17.91 4.92 -24.12
N GLN A 335 18.77 5.64 -24.85
CA GLN A 335 20.22 5.42 -24.80
C GLN A 335 20.77 6.01 -23.50
N LEU A 336 21.34 5.15 -22.66
CA LEU A 336 22.05 5.55 -21.43
C LEU A 336 23.47 5.94 -21.82
N ASP A 337 23.70 7.20 -22.13
CA ASP A 337 25.01 7.76 -22.46
C ASP A 337 25.82 8.24 -21.24
N GLU A 338 25.16 8.44 -20.08
CA GLU A 338 25.79 8.87 -18.84
C GLU A 338 25.38 7.95 -17.69
N LEU A 339 26.03 6.79 -17.59
CA LEU A 339 25.74 5.76 -16.59
C LEU A 339 25.96 6.24 -15.16
N GLU A 340 26.90 7.15 -14.92
CA GLU A 340 27.21 7.65 -13.58
C GLU A 340 26.03 8.43 -12.97
N GLU A 341 25.42 9.37 -13.73
CA GLU A 341 24.27 10.12 -13.24
C GLU A 341 23.05 9.22 -13.05
N PHE A 342 22.83 8.27 -13.97
CA PHE A 342 21.79 7.25 -13.82
C PHE A 342 21.97 6.46 -12.53
N ASN A 343 23.19 5.98 -12.26
CA ASN A 343 23.50 5.22 -11.06
C ASN A 343 23.25 6.04 -9.80
N LEU A 344 23.70 7.30 -9.78
CA LEU A 344 23.45 8.21 -8.65
C LEU A 344 21.96 8.37 -8.37
N ILE A 345 21.13 8.59 -9.39
CA ILE A 345 19.69 8.70 -9.21
C ILE A 345 19.13 7.39 -8.63
N MET A 346 19.49 6.24 -9.21
CA MET A 346 18.96 4.94 -8.82
C MET A 346 19.39 4.52 -7.40
N GLU A 347 20.58 4.89 -6.97
CA GLU A 347 21.08 4.61 -5.62
C GLU A 347 20.45 5.49 -4.52
N HIS A 348 19.78 6.59 -4.90
CA HIS A 348 19.17 7.51 -3.95
C HIS A 348 17.68 7.28 -3.72
N TYR A 349 17.16 6.14 -4.16
CA TYR A 349 15.84 5.65 -3.83
C TYR A 349 15.92 4.21 -3.34
N PHE A 350 15.07 3.84 -2.41
CA PHE A 350 14.94 2.45 -1.97
C PHE A 350 13.55 1.91 -2.21
N LEU A 351 13.47 0.59 -2.32
CA LEU A 351 12.24 -0.19 -2.25
C LEU A 351 12.37 -1.14 -1.06
N ALA A 352 11.41 -1.08 -0.14
CA ALA A 352 11.37 -1.93 1.04
C ALA A 352 10.04 -2.67 1.12
N VAL A 353 10.08 -3.91 1.57
CA VAL A 353 8.91 -4.77 1.76
C VAL A 353 8.94 -5.31 3.18
N GLY A 354 7.83 -5.15 3.90
CA GLY A 354 7.56 -5.81 5.17
C GLY A 354 6.38 -6.76 5.03
N VAL A 355 6.42 -7.90 5.71
CA VAL A 355 5.36 -8.91 5.65
C VAL A 355 4.89 -9.26 7.06
N LYS A 356 3.58 -9.22 7.27
CA LYS A 356 2.93 -9.79 8.44
C LYS A 356 2.25 -11.09 8.07
N ARG A 357 2.60 -12.17 8.74
CA ARG A 357 1.96 -13.48 8.55
C ARG A 357 0.78 -13.64 9.51
N GLY A 358 -0.30 -14.21 9.02
CA GLY A 358 -1.42 -14.70 9.84
C GLY A 358 -1.09 -16.03 10.51
N GLY A 359 -1.93 -16.51 11.43
CA GLY A 359 -1.67 -17.71 12.23
C GLY A 359 -1.34 -18.96 11.41
N GLU A 360 -2.27 -19.48 10.62
CA GLU A 360 -2.07 -20.65 9.74
C GLU A 360 -1.92 -20.30 8.26
N GLY A 361 -2.00 -19.00 7.94
CA GLY A 361 -2.00 -18.51 6.59
C GLY A 361 -0.63 -18.67 5.90
N LYS A 362 -0.64 -19.16 4.67
CA LYS A 362 0.53 -19.31 3.80
C LYS A 362 0.42 -18.46 2.53
N ALA A 363 -0.59 -17.58 2.47
CA ALA A 363 -0.87 -16.80 1.27
C ALA A 363 0.32 -15.95 0.83
N LEU A 364 1.11 -15.44 1.78
CA LEU A 364 2.28 -14.60 1.51
C LEU A 364 3.61 -15.34 1.73
N GLU A 365 3.62 -16.68 1.69
CA GLU A 365 4.89 -17.42 1.79
C GLU A 365 5.82 -17.05 0.64
N GLY A 366 7.07 -16.65 0.99
CA GLY A 366 8.07 -16.21 0.02
C GLY A 366 7.81 -14.84 -0.62
N PHE A 367 6.77 -14.10 -0.20
CA PHE A 367 6.56 -12.73 -0.68
C PHE A 367 7.65 -11.79 -0.16
N GLY A 368 8.17 -10.94 -1.03
CA GLY A 368 9.22 -9.98 -0.74
C GLY A 368 9.87 -9.45 -2.01
N LEU A 369 11.01 -8.77 -1.91
CA LEU A 369 11.72 -8.24 -3.09
C LEU A 369 12.11 -9.32 -4.09
N ALA A 370 12.43 -10.54 -3.64
CA ALA A 370 12.75 -11.66 -4.52
C ALA A 370 11.58 -12.05 -5.45
N SER A 371 10.35 -11.70 -5.09
CA SER A 371 9.17 -11.94 -5.93
C SER A 371 9.19 -11.16 -7.26
N LEU A 372 10.07 -10.19 -7.42
CA LEU A 372 10.24 -9.46 -8.68
C LEU A 372 10.95 -10.28 -9.76
N THR A 373 11.61 -11.37 -9.39
CA THR A 373 12.33 -12.25 -10.32
C THR A 373 11.45 -13.40 -10.85
N GLU A 374 10.28 -13.59 -10.28
CA GLU A 374 9.29 -14.62 -10.67
C GLU A 374 8.35 -14.11 -11.78
#